data_c07eba4794b7097fb04726bd66541b6c
#
_entry.id   c07eba4794b7097fb04726bd66541b6c
#
_cell.length_a   1.000
_cell.length_b   1.000
_cell.length_c   1.000
_cell.angle_alpha   90.00
_cell.angle_beta   90.00
_cell.angle_gamma   90.00
#
_symmetry.space_group_name_H-M   'P 1'
#
loop_
_entity.id
_entity.type
_entity.pdbx_description
1 polymer ?
#
loop_
_entity_poly.entity_id
_entity_poly.type
_entity_poly.pdbx_seq_one_letter_code
_entity_poly.pdbx_strand_id
1 'polypeptide(L)'
;MNETKKVSSSLVFKLNTWHVSQVFLSFIWINVIMILLLAVILGYRAESYLADTAKIMAEQDYIIEEKPQGIKLPGLLNPLFPEHMHGAIRQVVKEPDPGSVWENLDGVKYRAWVPLPDDDSYYAVEYNIGDYLAAFLPVLLATLVFELLFIAGSIFKGARAVRRALQPIADLTQSARNINTAKTAQPMAQLRDLTGTIDNINATDLDTRISISSDQNELEDLAGAINAMLDRINEAYRSQVRFVSDASHELRTPIAVIQGYANLLDRWGKNDEAALQESIEAIKSEADNMKDLVEQLLFLARGDNESMQLSMEEINLGELVAEIVRETVMIDPNHELKSKADSDVYTIGDIHLIKQALRIFIDNSVKYTPHDGAISVTTSRDGDFAKVVVQDTGIGIPPLDIPHVFDRFFRADDSRARKTGGTGLGLSIAKWIIDRHQGTVEILSREDIGTRIIISLPVILTS
;
A
#
# COMPACT_ATOMS: atom_id res chain seq x y z
N MET A 1 -18.50 -35.95 14.23
CA MET A 1 -18.82 -34.51 14.35
C MET A 1 -17.75 -33.68 15.07
N ASN A 2 -16.79 -34.28 15.79
CA ASN A 2 -15.74 -33.53 16.54
C ASN A 2 -14.41 -33.31 15.80
N GLU A 3 -14.02 -34.16 14.85
CA GLU A 3 -12.69 -34.09 14.22
C GLU A 3 -12.59 -33.02 13.10
N THR A 4 -13.59 -32.90 12.26
CA THR A 4 -13.59 -31.85 11.19
C THR A 4 -13.68 -30.42 11.74
N LYS A 5 -14.40 -30.24 12.87
CA LYS A 5 -14.36 -28.94 13.60
C LYS A 5 -12.97 -28.68 14.17
N LYS A 6 -12.22 -29.69 14.53
CA LYS A 6 -10.86 -29.55 15.10
C LYS A 6 -9.82 -29.18 14.04
N VAL A 7 -9.97 -29.70 12.83
CA VAL A 7 -9.04 -29.47 11.70
C VAL A 7 -9.23 -28.08 11.09
N SER A 8 -10.47 -27.71 10.75
CA SER A 8 -10.75 -26.35 10.24
C SER A 8 -10.41 -25.28 11.28
N SER A 9 -10.57 -25.60 12.58
CA SER A 9 -10.15 -24.69 13.65
C SER A 9 -8.62 -24.56 13.74
N SER A 10 -7.86 -25.58 13.43
CA SER A 10 -6.38 -25.57 13.45
C SER A 10 -5.79 -24.70 12.34
N LEU A 11 -6.29 -24.80 11.10
CA LEU A 11 -5.79 -23.99 9.96
C LEU A 11 -6.16 -22.52 10.12
N VAL A 12 -7.44 -22.25 10.48
CA VAL A 12 -7.91 -20.91 10.79
C VAL A 12 -7.08 -20.30 11.92
N PHE A 13 -6.79 -21.09 12.95
CA PHE A 13 -5.98 -20.66 14.09
C PHE A 13 -4.55 -20.33 13.67
N LYS A 14 -3.87 -21.19 12.89
CA LYS A 14 -2.50 -20.95 12.42
C LYS A 14 -2.38 -19.69 11.55
N LEU A 15 -3.26 -19.52 10.55
CA LEU A 15 -3.27 -18.35 9.67
C LEU A 15 -3.56 -17.06 10.44
N ASN A 16 -4.55 -17.10 11.33
CA ASN A 16 -4.90 -15.95 12.14
C ASN A 16 -3.79 -15.59 13.15
N THR A 17 -3.14 -16.60 13.74
CA THR A 17 -2.03 -16.41 14.68
C THR A 17 -0.83 -15.78 13.98
N TRP A 18 -0.50 -16.20 12.76
CA TRP A 18 0.59 -15.60 11.98
C TRP A 18 0.31 -14.12 11.67
N HIS A 19 -0.90 -13.80 11.19
CA HIS A 19 -1.31 -12.43 10.91
C HIS A 19 -1.27 -11.54 12.17
N VAL A 20 -1.84 -12.04 13.28
CA VAL A 20 -1.83 -11.35 14.57
C VAL A 20 -0.41 -11.13 15.09
N SER A 21 0.49 -12.11 14.91
CA SER A 21 1.90 -11.98 15.27
C SER A 21 2.60 -10.88 14.49
N GLN A 22 2.35 -10.74 13.19
CA GLN A 22 2.89 -9.66 12.36
C GLN A 22 2.40 -8.28 12.83
N VAL A 23 1.10 -8.14 13.09
CA VAL A 23 0.51 -6.90 13.61
C VAL A 23 1.09 -6.55 14.98
N PHE A 24 1.21 -7.53 15.86
CA PHE A 24 1.80 -7.35 17.18
C PHE A 24 3.27 -6.89 17.11
N LEU A 25 4.06 -7.50 16.22
CA LEU A 25 5.45 -7.09 16.01
C LEU A 25 5.56 -5.65 15.46
N SER A 26 4.65 -5.27 14.56
CA SER A 26 4.58 -3.90 14.04
C SER A 26 4.28 -2.89 15.15
N PHE A 27 3.38 -3.20 16.06
CA PHE A 27 3.07 -2.34 17.21
C PHE A 27 4.24 -2.21 18.18
N ILE A 28 4.98 -3.31 18.44
CA ILE A 28 6.23 -3.22 19.23
C ILE A 28 7.19 -2.21 18.60
N TRP A 29 7.39 -2.27 17.27
CA TRP A 29 8.28 -1.34 16.58
C TRP A 29 7.79 0.11 16.67
N ILE A 30 6.47 0.35 16.52
CA ILE A 30 5.87 1.69 16.65
C ILE A 30 6.14 2.25 18.07
N ASN A 31 5.89 1.46 19.10
CA ASN A 31 6.14 1.88 20.49
C ASN A 31 7.61 2.14 20.76
N VAL A 32 8.52 1.30 20.26
CA VAL A 32 9.97 1.52 20.37
C VAL A 32 10.38 2.81 19.69
N ILE A 33 9.92 3.07 18.48
CA ILE A 33 10.20 4.31 17.74
C ILE A 33 9.65 5.52 18.49
N MET A 34 8.44 5.43 19.03
CA MET A 34 7.81 6.52 19.81
C MET A 34 8.60 6.85 21.07
N ILE A 35 9.06 5.84 21.80
CA ILE A 35 9.89 6.02 23.01
C ILE A 35 11.26 6.60 22.64
N LEU A 36 11.89 6.12 21.56
CA LEU A 36 13.16 6.65 21.06
C LEU A 36 13.01 8.12 20.61
N LEU A 37 11.94 8.43 19.92
CA LEU A 37 11.65 9.81 19.48
C LEU A 37 11.48 10.73 20.70
N LEU A 38 10.73 10.29 21.71
CA LEU A 38 10.59 11.04 22.96
C LEU A 38 11.94 11.26 23.62
N ALA A 39 12.76 10.21 23.75
CA ALA A 39 14.09 10.31 24.35
C ALA A 39 14.98 11.31 23.62
N VAL A 40 14.96 11.32 22.28
CA VAL A 40 15.70 12.29 21.45
C VAL A 40 15.18 13.71 21.68
N ILE A 41 13.86 13.92 21.66
CA ILE A 41 13.25 15.25 21.87
C ILE A 41 13.57 15.77 23.27
N LEU A 42 13.40 14.92 24.29
CA LEU A 42 13.71 15.32 25.68
C LEU A 42 15.20 15.59 25.86
N GLY A 43 16.07 14.73 25.31
CA GLY A 43 17.50 14.93 25.32
C GLY A 43 17.89 16.23 24.66
N TYR A 44 17.39 16.52 23.47
CA TYR A 44 17.67 17.77 22.76
C TYR A 44 17.19 19.01 23.54
N ARG A 45 15.96 18.98 24.07
CA ARG A 45 15.43 20.09 24.87
C ARG A 45 16.18 20.29 26.18
N ALA A 46 16.50 19.20 26.88
CA ALA A 46 17.27 19.28 28.10
C ALA A 46 18.67 19.86 27.84
N GLU A 47 19.38 19.37 26.85
CA GLU A 47 20.71 19.88 26.49
C GLU A 47 20.68 21.35 26.05
N SER A 48 19.69 21.75 25.26
CA SER A 48 19.52 23.16 24.86
C SER A 48 19.29 24.07 26.07
N TYR A 49 18.37 23.67 26.97
CA TYR A 49 18.09 24.43 28.19
C TYR A 49 19.31 24.50 29.12
N LEU A 50 20.00 23.37 29.28
CA LEU A 50 21.21 23.31 30.13
C LEU A 50 22.34 24.17 29.57
N ALA A 51 22.50 24.18 28.21
CA ALA A 51 23.50 25.03 27.55
C ALA A 51 23.25 26.53 27.78
N ASP A 52 21.97 26.95 27.62
CA ASP A 52 21.58 28.35 27.84
C ASP A 52 21.74 28.76 29.34
N THR A 53 21.31 27.89 30.25
CA THR A 53 21.37 28.13 31.70
C THR A 53 22.82 28.11 32.23
N ALA A 54 23.64 27.17 31.74
CA ALA A 54 25.04 27.06 32.08
C ALA A 54 25.82 28.32 31.70
N LYS A 55 25.49 28.95 30.58
CA LYS A 55 26.10 30.23 30.17
C LYS A 55 25.79 31.36 31.16
N ILE A 56 24.57 31.41 31.71
CA ILE A 56 24.14 32.41 32.68
C ILE A 56 24.78 32.12 34.05
N MET A 57 24.86 30.85 34.48
CA MET A 57 25.42 30.47 35.79
C MET A 57 26.95 30.58 35.85
N ALA A 58 27.65 30.46 34.72
CA ALA A 58 29.09 30.71 34.65
C ALA A 58 29.48 32.13 35.02
N GLU A 59 28.54 33.10 34.98
CA GLU A 59 28.71 34.48 35.42
C GLU A 59 28.38 34.71 36.91
N GLN A 60 27.86 33.70 37.62
CA GLN A 60 27.50 33.77 39.02
C GLN A 60 28.24 32.65 39.80
N ASP A 61 29.06 33.01 40.79
CA ASP A 61 29.91 32.13 41.62
C ASP A 61 29.09 31.10 42.44
N TYR A 62 28.47 30.13 41.78
CA TYR A 62 27.83 28.99 42.42
C TYR A 62 28.73 27.74 42.31
N ILE A 63 29.48 27.47 43.36
CA ILE A 63 30.33 26.28 43.50
C ILE A 63 29.54 25.21 44.28
N ILE A 64 29.39 24.01 43.72
CA ILE A 64 28.84 22.83 44.41
C ILE A 64 29.96 21.80 44.54
N GLU A 65 30.36 21.49 45.81
CA GLU A 65 31.44 20.56 46.15
C GLU A 65 31.03 19.06 46.06
N GLU A 66 29.89 18.72 45.49
CA GLU A 66 29.49 17.30 45.36
C GLU A 66 30.23 16.63 44.20
N LYS A 67 30.78 15.45 44.49
CA LYS A 67 31.49 14.64 43.50
C LYS A 67 30.52 14.16 42.41
N PRO A 68 30.67 14.58 41.14
CA PRO A 68 29.69 14.29 40.11
C PRO A 68 29.62 12.78 39.83
N GLN A 69 28.37 12.27 39.80
CA GLN A 69 28.07 10.90 39.40
C GLN A 69 27.28 10.94 38.09
N GLY A 70 27.64 10.08 37.14
CA GLY A 70 26.91 10.02 35.88
C GLY A 70 27.75 9.56 34.71
N ILE A 71 27.24 9.81 33.49
CA ILE A 71 27.86 9.39 32.23
C ILE A 71 28.52 10.60 31.57
N LYS A 72 29.84 10.48 31.31
CA LYS A 72 30.58 11.44 30.49
C LYS A 72 30.44 11.01 29.01
N LEU A 73 29.95 11.92 28.14
CA LEU A 73 29.84 11.62 26.73
C LEU A 73 31.22 11.45 26.08
N PRO A 74 31.36 10.52 25.11
CA PRO A 74 32.59 10.38 24.33
C PRO A 74 32.99 11.71 23.65
N GLY A 75 34.27 12.05 23.60
CA GLY A 75 34.76 13.27 23.00
C GLY A 75 34.41 13.44 21.51
N LEU A 76 34.08 12.36 20.83
CA LEU A 76 33.59 12.36 19.45
C LEU A 76 32.25 13.12 19.28
N LEU A 77 31.47 13.25 20.35
CA LEU A 77 30.18 13.98 20.37
C LEU A 77 30.33 15.46 20.77
N ASN A 78 31.52 15.89 21.19
CA ASN A 78 31.76 17.29 21.56
C ASN A 78 31.34 18.32 20.49
N PRO A 79 31.53 18.09 19.18
CA PRO A 79 31.09 19.06 18.17
C PRO A 79 29.58 19.32 18.13
N LEU A 80 28.78 18.47 18.77
CA LEU A 80 27.32 18.62 18.86
C LEU A 80 26.89 19.53 20.02
N PHE A 81 27.81 19.92 20.90
CA PHE A 81 27.54 20.71 22.10
C PHE A 81 28.39 21.96 22.15
N PRO A 82 27.93 23.05 22.80
CA PRO A 82 28.71 24.24 23.06
C PRO A 82 30.00 23.93 23.83
N GLU A 83 31.08 24.71 23.61
CA GLU A 83 32.40 24.47 24.22
C GLU A 83 32.36 24.40 25.77
N HIS A 84 31.52 25.24 26.40
CA HIS A 84 31.36 25.26 27.86
C HIS A 84 30.68 23.99 28.43
N MET A 85 30.03 23.21 27.59
CA MET A 85 29.42 21.93 27.98
C MET A 85 30.34 20.73 27.72
N HIS A 86 31.53 20.96 27.13
CA HIS A 86 32.50 19.90 26.93
C HIS A 86 32.99 19.30 28.22
N GLY A 87 32.95 17.99 28.36
CA GLY A 87 33.36 17.29 29.59
C GLY A 87 32.29 17.23 30.68
N ALA A 88 31.11 17.80 30.48
CA ALA A 88 29.99 17.71 31.40
C ALA A 88 29.58 16.26 31.64
N ILE A 89 29.25 15.94 32.90
CA ILE A 89 28.77 14.65 33.37
C ILE A 89 27.26 14.73 33.50
N ARG A 90 26.55 13.79 32.87
CA ARG A 90 25.09 13.77 32.76
C ARG A 90 24.49 12.64 33.57
N GLN A 91 23.40 12.94 34.27
CA GLN A 91 22.68 11.98 35.08
C GLN A 91 21.18 12.24 35.04
N VAL A 92 20.40 11.17 35.02
CA VAL A 92 18.97 11.25 35.28
C VAL A 92 18.77 10.95 36.76
N VAL A 93 18.26 11.91 37.50
CA VAL A 93 18.04 11.82 38.95
C VAL A 93 16.54 11.72 39.18
N LYS A 94 16.14 10.79 40.05
CA LYS A 94 14.78 10.69 40.51
C LYS A 94 14.78 11.04 42.01
N GLU A 95 14.05 12.07 42.40
CA GLU A 95 13.81 12.36 43.81
C GLU A 95 12.86 11.30 44.39
N PRO A 96 13.21 10.65 45.50
CA PRO A 96 12.35 9.67 46.14
C PRO A 96 11.15 10.37 46.78
N ASP A 97 10.00 10.28 46.14
CA ASP A 97 8.73 10.75 46.70
C ASP A 97 7.83 9.53 46.99
N PRO A 98 7.22 9.41 48.19
CA PRO A 98 6.33 8.30 48.54
C PRO A 98 4.94 8.35 47.85
N GLY A 99 4.76 9.24 46.87
CA GLY A 99 3.52 9.45 46.17
C GLY A 99 3.10 8.37 45.17
N SER A 100 2.02 8.62 44.47
CA SER A 100 1.50 7.77 43.37
C SER A 100 2.49 7.67 42.20
N VAL A 101 2.32 6.69 41.29
CA VAL A 101 3.18 6.53 40.10
C VAL A 101 3.27 7.83 39.28
N TRP A 102 2.20 8.61 39.23
CA TRP A 102 2.09 9.88 38.55
C TRP A 102 2.93 10.98 39.19
N GLU A 103 2.81 11.15 40.53
CA GLU A 103 3.61 12.09 41.32
C GLU A 103 5.10 11.72 41.30
N ASN A 104 5.40 10.43 41.21
CA ASN A 104 6.77 9.93 41.07
C ASN A 104 7.44 10.26 39.72
N LEU A 105 6.70 10.59 38.69
CA LEU A 105 7.28 11.01 37.40
C LEU A 105 7.65 12.50 37.40
N ASP A 106 6.90 13.34 38.11
CA ASP A 106 7.16 14.78 38.18
C ASP A 106 8.53 15.10 38.83
N GLY A 107 9.04 14.19 39.65
CA GLY A 107 10.36 14.30 40.30
C GLY A 107 11.55 13.86 39.46
N VAL A 108 11.35 13.51 38.18
CA VAL A 108 12.45 13.06 37.30
C VAL A 108 13.15 14.27 36.69
N LYS A 109 14.42 14.46 37.05
CA LYS A 109 15.24 15.57 36.57
C LYS A 109 16.43 15.07 35.76
N TYR A 110 16.71 15.77 34.67
CA TYR A 110 17.97 15.61 33.95
C TYR A 110 18.97 16.63 34.45
N ARG A 111 20.09 16.15 35.05
CA ARG A 111 21.12 16.97 35.64
C ARG A 111 22.42 16.87 34.86
N ALA A 112 23.03 18.00 34.55
CA ALA A 112 24.37 18.06 34.02
C ALA A 112 25.31 18.78 34.99
N TRP A 113 26.43 18.14 35.22
CA TRP A 113 27.55 18.70 36.00
C TRP A 113 28.55 19.28 34.97
N VAL A 114 28.66 20.59 34.94
CA VAL A 114 29.53 21.32 34.01
C VAL A 114 30.82 21.70 34.76
N PRO A 115 32.01 21.35 34.22
CA PRO A 115 33.28 21.70 34.85
C PRO A 115 33.55 23.22 34.75
N LEU A 116 34.09 23.81 35.77
CA LEU A 116 34.62 25.17 35.72
C LEU A 116 36.02 25.20 35.07
N PRO A 117 36.36 26.28 34.35
CA PRO A 117 37.62 26.35 33.58
C PRO A 117 38.88 26.33 34.44
N ASP A 118 38.82 26.82 35.69
CA ASP A 118 39.98 27.10 36.56
C ASP A 118 40.11 26.20 37.80
N ASP A 119 39.20 25.23 38.04
CA ASP A 119 39.20 24.42 39.23
C ASP A 119 38.60 23.03 38.98
N ASP A 120 38.95 22.03 39.79
CA ASP A 120 38.34 20.66 39.75
C ASP A 120 36.88 20.67 40.29
N SER A 121 36.24 21.82 40.27
CA SER A 121 34.89 22.07 40.74
C SER A 121 33.86 22.01 39.62
N TYR A 122 32.63 21.68 39.95
CA TYR A 122 31.51 21.53 39.04
C TYR A 122 30.34 22.37 39.56
N TYR A 123 29.53 22.89 38.62
CA TYR A 123 28.20 23.37 38.97
C TYR A 123 27.13 22.46 38.32
N ALA A 124 26.04 22.27 39.02
CA ALA A 124 24.96 21.41 38.58
C ALA A 124 23.82 22.26 37.98
N VAL A 125 23.43 21.94 36.77
CA VAL A 125 22.22 22.49 36.18
C VAL A 125 21.19 21.39 36.01
N GLU A 126 19.96 21.66 36.40
CA GLU A 126 18.87 20.71 36.35
C GLU A 126 17.79 21.15 35.38
N TYR A 127 17.25 20.18 34.67
CA TYR A 127 16.08 20.34 33.83
C TYR A 127 15.02 19.31 34.21
N ASN A 128 13.81 19.78 34.55
CA ASN A 128 12.71 18.88 34.88
C ASN A 128 12.18 18.23 33.58
N ILE A 129 12.37 16.92 33.44
CA ILE A 129 11.83 16.11 32.35
C ILE A 129 10.56 15.37 32.77
N GLY A 130 10.24 15.43 34.09
CA GLY A 130 9.11 14.70 34.69
C GLY A 130 7.78 15.11 34.11
N ASP A 131 7.54 16.40 33.91
CA ASP A 131 6.30 16.95 33.33
C ASP A 131 6.00 16.35 31.94
N TYR A 132 7.03 16.20 31.13
CA TYR A 132 6.91 15.60 29.80
C TYR A 132 6.66 14.10 29.87
N LEU A 133 7.32 13.41 30.81
CA LEU A 133 7.10 11.98 31.03
C LEU A 133 5.68 11.73 31.55
N ALA A 134 5.19 12.56 32.46
CA ALA A 134 3.83 12.50 32.99
C ALA A 134 2.79 12.78 31.90
N ALA A 135 3.04 13.74 31.01
CA ALA A 135 2.18 14.02 29.87
C ALA A 135 2.22 12.90 28.80
N PHE A 136 3.35 12.24 28.61
CA PHE A 136 3.52 11.18 27.64
C PHE A 136 2.89 9.85 28.08
N LEU A 137 2.90 9.54 29.36
CA LEU A 137 2.39 8.27 29.88
C LEU A 137 0.92 8.00 29.53
N PRO A 138 -0.03 8.96 29.66
CA PRO A 138 -1.41 8.74 29.23
C PRO A 138 -1.53 8.53 27.71
N VAL A 139 -0.69 9.19 26.90
CA VAL A 139 -0.64 8.98 25.46
C VAL A 139 -0.17 7.55 25.14
N LEU A 140 0.89 7.09 25.81
CA LEU A 140 1.38 5.72 25.68
C LEU A 140 0.31 4.70 26.10
N LEU A 141 -0.36 4.92 27.23
CA LEU A 141 -1.44 4.03 27.69
C LEU A 141 -2.63 4.02 26.71
N ALA A 142 -3.02 5.17 26.19
CA ALA A 142 -4.09 5.25 25.18
C ALA A 142 -3.71 4.51 23.90
N THR A 143 -2.47 4.62 23.46
CA THR A 143 -1.93 3.88 22.30
C THR A 143 -1.96 2.38 22.57
N LEU A 144 -1.50 1.91 23.71
CA LEU A 144 -1.53 0.49 24.07
C LEU A 144 -2.96 -0.06 24.14
N VAL A 145 -3.91 0.71 24.69
CA VAL A 145 -5.33 0.32 24.72
C VAL A 145 -5.88 0.23 23.30
N PHE A 146 -5.59 1.21 22.46
CA PHE A 146 -6.01 1.19 21.05
C PHE A 146 -5.43 -0.01 20.31
N GLU A 147 -4.13 -0.31 20.48
CA GLU A 147 -3.46 -1.47 19.88
C GLU A 147 -4.10 -2.79 20.32
N LEU A 148 -4.42 -2.90 21.61
CA LEU A 148 -5.07 -4.09 22.18
C LEU A 148 -6.48 -4.29 21.58
N LEU A 149 -7.26 -3.21 21.46
CA LEU A 149 -8.57 -3.25 20.82
C LEU A 149 -8.47 -3.59 19.34
N PHE A 150 -7.46 -3.06 18.65
CA PHE A 150 -7.21 -3.34 17.24
C PHE A 150 -6.82 -4.81 17.02
N ILE A 151 -5.92 -5.36 17.86
CA ILE A 151 -5.55 -6.78 17.83
C ILE A 151 -6.77 -7.66 18.09
N ALA A 152 -7.57 -7.34 19.11
CA ALA A 152 -8.80 -8.06 19.38
C ALA A 152 -9.77 -8.03 18.18
N GLY A 153 -9.96 -6.85 17.57
CA GLY A 153 -10.76 -6.70 16.36
C GLY A 153 -10.22 -7.47 15.17
N SER A 154 -8.90 -7.50 14.99
CA SER A 154 -8.20 -8.25 13.94
C SER A 154 -8.38 -9.76 14.10
N ILE A 155 -8.32 -10.29 15.33
CA ILE A 155 -8.58 -11.71 15.63
C ILE A 155 -10.00 -12.08 15.17
N PHE A 156 -11.01 -11.27 15.54
CA PHE A 156 -12.41 -11.57 15.19
C PHE A 156 -12.69 -11.44 13.68
N LYS A 157 -12.14 -10.39 13.03
CA LYS A 157 -12.31 -10.19 11.58
C LYS A 157 -11.55 -11.25 10.77
N GLY A 158 -10.31 -11.55 11.15
CA GLY A 158 -9.49 -12.56 10.50
C GLY A 158 -10.12 -13.97 10.59
N ALA A 159 -10.56 -14.37 11.77
CA ALA A 159 -11.23 -15.66 11.96
C ALA A 159 -12.54 -15.76 11.15
N ARG A 160 -13.28 -14.63 11.01
CA ARG A 160 -14.52 -14.60 10.21
C ARG A 160 -14.25 -14.66 8.71
N ALA A 161 -13.23 -13.93 8.24
CA ALA A 161 -12.83 -13.95 6.84
C ALA A 161 -12.34 -15.32 6.40
N VAL A 162 -11.44 -15.94 7.18
CA VAL A 162 -10.95 -17.31 6.90
C VAL A 162 -12.06 -18.34 6.97
N ARG A 163 -13.00 -18.25 7.93
CA ARG A 163 -14.16 -19.13 7.99
C ARG A 163 -15.05 -19.00 6.77
N ARG A 164 -15.31 -17.77 6.29
CA ARG A 164 -16.11 -17.55 5.07
C ARG A 164 -15.42 -18.12 3.83
N ALA A 165 -14.10 -17.93 3.71
CA ALA A 165 -13.33 -18.48 2.59
C ALA A 165 -13.29 -20.01 2.59
N LEU A 166 -13.30 -20.63 3.79
CA LEU A 166 -13.27 -22.09 3.93
C LEU A 166 -14.67 -22.73 4.05
N GLN A 167 -15.74 -21.94 4.17
CA GLN A 167 -17.10 -22.46 4.30
C GLN A 167 -17.54 -23.30 3.09
N PRO A 168 -17.25 -22.94 1.83
CA PRO A 168 -17.56 -23.79 0.68
C PRO A 168 -16.91 -25.17 0.76
N ILE A 169 -15.67 -25.24 1.27
CA ILE A 169 -14.95 -26.52 1.46
C ILE A 169 -15.61 -27.36 2.55
N ALA A 170 -16.04 -26.73 3.64
CA ALA A 170 -16.76 -27.40 4.71
C ALA A 170 -18.13 -27.93 4.23
N ASP A 171 -18.83 -27.13 3.42
CA ASP A 171 -20.13 -27.49 2.86
C ASP A 171 -20.00 -28.62 1.82
N LEU A 172 -18.97 -28.62 0.96
CA LEU A 172 -18.63 -29.71 0.05
C LEU A 172 -18.27 -30.99 0.82
N THR A 173 -17.47 -30.89 1.89
CA THR A 173 -17.12 -32.02 2.74
C THR A 173 -18.35 -32.58 3.48
N GLN A 174 -19.27 -31.72 3.89
CA GLN A 174 -20.53 -32.13 4.51
C GLN A 174 -21.46 -32.78 3.49
N SER A 175 -21.55 -32.26 2.26
CA SER A 175 -22.33 -32.85 1.17
C SER A 175 -21.78 -34.19 0.73
N ALA A 176 -20.46 -34.34 0.60
CA ALA A 176 -19.78 -35.59 0.32
C ALA A 176 -20.01 -36.65 1.44
N ARG A 177 -20.05 -36.21 2.71
CA ARG A 177 -20.40 -37.09 3.85
C ARG A 177 -21.85 -37.54 3.83
N ASN A 178 -22.78 -36.67 3.45
CA ASN A 178 -24.21 -37.01 3.40
C ASN A 178 -24.55 -38.00 2.28
N ILE A 179 -23.79 -37.99 1.16
CA ILE A 179 -23.90 -38.95 0.07
C ILE A 179 -23.44 -40.35 0.54
N ASN A 180 -22.50 -40.42 1.49
CA ASN A 180 -21.85 -41.65 1.93
C ASN A 180 -22.60 -42.39 3.05
N THR A 181 -23.62 -41.81 3.65
CA THR A 181 -24.48 -42.53 4.64
C THR A 181 -25.45 -43.51 4.01
N ALA A 182 -25.55 -43.54 2.68
CA ALA A 182 -26.52 -44.41 1.97
C ALA A 182 -25.97 -45.77 1.49
N LYS A 183 -24.68 -46.00 1.29
CA LYS A 183 -24.14 -47.35 0.91
C LYS A 183 -22.63 -47.51 1.17
N THR A 184 -22.31 -48.58 1.94
CA THR A 184 -21.10 -49.44 2.01
C THR A 184 -19.77 -48.92 2.57
N ALA A 185 -19.16 -49.75 3.42
CA ALA A 185 -18.05 -49.53 4.35
C ALA A 185 -16.61 -49.47 3.75
N GLN A 186 -16.42 -49.36 2.45
CA GLN A 186 -15.08 -49.39 1.82
C GLN A 186 -14.47 -48.03 1.37
N PRO A 187 -15.18 -46.89 1.27
CA PRO A 187 -14.58 -45.63 0.84
C PRO A 187 -13.81 -44.84 1.91
N MET A 188 -13.80 -45.32 3.17
CA MET A 188 -13.27 -44.54 4.30
C MET A 188 -11.74 -44.35 4.30
N ALA A 189 -10.98 -45.25 3.68
CA ALA A 189 -9.50 -45.13 3.65
C ALA A 189 -9.04 -44.04 2.69
N GLN A 190 -9.71 -43.90 1.55
CA GLN A 190 -9.37 -42.91 0.50
C GLN A 190 -9.80 -41.49 0.88
N LEU A 191 -10.93 -41.35 1.59
CA LEU A 191 -11.36 -40.08 2.17
C LEU A 191 -10.43 -39.60 3.31
N ARG A 192 -9.80 -40.52 4.06
CA ARG A 192 -8.77 -40.20 5.06
C ARG A 192 -7.50 -39.67 4.42
N ASP A 193 -7.12 -40.18 3.26
CA ASP A 193 -5.94 -39.71 2.49
C ASP A 193 -6.18 -38.30 1.93
N LEU A 194 -7.39 -38.05 1.42
CA LEU A 194 -7.83 -36.71 1.01
C LEU A 194 -7.79 -35.69 2.16
N THR A 195 -8.31 -36.07 3.33
CA THR A 195 -8.32 -35.18 4.51
C THR A 195 -6.90 -34.88 4.98
N GLY A 196 -6.01 -35.90 4.97
CA GLY A 196 -4.59 -35.71 5.33
C GLY A 196 -3.82 -34.80 4.35
N THR A 197 -4.16 -34.83 3.06
CA THR A 197 -3.56 -33.99 2.05
C THR A 197 -4.05 -32.52 2.18
N ILE A 198 -5.34 -32.32 2.44
CA ILE A 198 -5.92 -31.00 2.68
C ILE A 198 -5.37 -30.36 3.96
N ASP A 199 -5.12 -31.17 5.02
CA ASP A 199 -4.52 -30.70 6.28
C ASP A 199 -3.08 -30.20 6.12
N ASN A 200 -2.35 -30.68 5.11
CA ASN A 200 -0.98 -30.29 4.84
C ASN A 200 -0.84 -29.09 3.89
N ILE A 201 -1.96 -28.56 3.35
CA ILE A 201 -1.93 -27.35 2.52
C ILE A 201 -1.67 -26.13 3.40
N ASN A 202 -0.45 -25.62 3.36
CA ASN A 202 -0.05 -24.36 3.99
C ASN A 202 -0.08 -23.22 2.95
N ALA A 203 -0.26 -21.98 3.42
CA ALA A 203 -0.23 -20.80 2.55
C ALA A 203 1.10 -20.62 1.78
N THR A 204 2.16 -21.31 2.23
CA THR A 204 3.47 -21.34 1.57
C THR A 204 3.64 -22.51 0.60
N ASP A 205 2.69 -23.46 0.55
CA ASP A 205 2.78 -24.68 -0.26
C ASP A 205 1.48 -24.93 -1.03
N LEU A 206 1.01 -23.88 -1.71
CA LEU A 206 -0.20 -23.91 -2.55
C LEU A 206 -0.01 -24.73 -3.84
N ASP A 207 1.18 -25.23 -4.11
CA ASP A 207 1.48 -26.10 -5.25
C ASP A 207 1.09 -27.58 -4.99
N THR A 208 0.72 -27.93 -3.75
CA THR A 208 0.25 -29.27 -3.40
C THR A 208 -1.05 -29.59 -4.16
N ARG A 209 -1.08 -30.74 -4.83
CA ARG A 209 -2.25 -31.22 -5.58
C ARG A 209 -2.77 -32.50 -4.98
N ILE A 210 -4.08 -32.65 -5.01
CA ILE A 210 -4.76 -33.85 -4.60
C ILE A 210 -4.75 -34.80 -5.79
N SER A 211 -4.08 -35.96 -5.63
CA SER A 211 -4.10 -37.03 -6.60
C SER A 211 -4.90 -38.20 -5.99
N ILE A 212 -5.93 -38.63 -6.66
CA ILE A 212 -6.71 -39.80 -6.29
C ILE A 212 -6.58 -40.82 -7.41
N SER A 213 -6.07 -41.99 -7.07
CA SER A 213 -6.14 -43.17 -7.92
C SER A 213 -7.34 -44.01 -7.48
N SER A 214 -8.52 -43.69 -7.92
CA SER A 214 -9.74 -44.45 -7.58
C SER A 214 -10.59 -44.67 -8.82
N ASP A 215 -11.20 -45.87 -8.90
CA ASP A 215 -12.16 -46.22 -9.95
C ASP A 215 -13.53 -45.50 -9.77
N GLN A 216 -13.64 -44.50 -8.90
CA GLN A 216 -14.88 -43.78 -8.61
C GLN A 216 -14.80 -42.36 -9.21
N ASN A 217 -15.54 -42.12 -10.29
CA ASN A 217 -15.61 -40.87 -11.04
C ASN A 217 -15.96 -39.68 -10.13
N GLU A 218 -16.82 -39.86 -9.10
CA GLU A 218 -17.27 -38.76 -8.23
C GLU A 218 -16.15 -38.22 -7.32
N LEU A 219 -15.18 -39.07 -6.92
CA LEU A 219 -14.04 -38.66 -6.12
C LEU A 219 -12.97 -37.96 -6.99
N GLU A 220 -12.85 -38.39 -8.23
CA GLU A 220 -11.97 -37.75 -9.21
C GLU A 220 -12.48 -36.34 -9.58
N ASP A 221 -13.78 -36.18 -9.80
CA ASP A 221 -14.45 -34.91 -10.06
C ASP A 221 -14.29 -33.95 -8.85
N LEU A 222 -14.44 -34.49 -7.62
CA LEU A 222 -14.24 -33.67 -6.41
C LEU A 222 -12.79 -33.23 -6.26
N ALA A 223 -11.82 -34.11 -6.49
CA ALA A 223 -10.40 -33.74 -6.47
C ALA A 223 -10.05 -32.71 -7.55
N GLY A 224 -10.62 -32.89 -8.75
CA GLY A 224 -10.49 -31.91 -9.83
C GLY A 224 -11.03 -30.53 -9.45
N ALA A 225 -12.21 -30.47 -8.84
CA ALA A 225 -12.81 -29.23 -8.38
C ALA A 225 -11.97 -28.54 -7.28
N ILE A 226 -11.44 -29.33 -6.33
CA ILE A 226 -10.56 -28.80 -5.28
C ILE A 226 -9.24 -28.30 -5.87
N ASN A 227 -8.63 -29.05 -6.78
CA ASN A 227 -7.39 -28.63 -7.43
C ASN A 227 -7.61 -27.34 -8.25
N ALA A 228 -8.69 -27.21 -8.99
CA ALA A 228 -9.06 -25.99 -9.70
C ALA A 228 -9.26 -24.79 -8.75
N MET A 229 -9.82 -25.03 -7.56
CA MET A 229 -9.94 -24.02 -6.52
C MET A 229 -8.56 -23.60 -5.96
N LEU A 230 -7.68 -24.58 -5.70
CA LEU A 230 -6.30 -24.32 -5.24
C LEU A 230 -5.51 -23.54 -6.29
N ASP A 231 -5.69 -23.84 -7.58
CA ASP A 231 -5.07 -23.10 -8.68
C ASP A 231 -5.51 -21.62 -8.65
N ARG A 232 -6.80 -21.35 -8.49
CA ARG A 232 -7.34 -19.99 -8.40
C ARG A 232 -6.80 -19.25 -7.16
N ILE A 233 -6.72 -19.91 -6.01
CA ILE A 233 -6.16 -19.32 -4.78
C ILE A 233 -4.67 -19.00 -4.97
N ASN A 234 -3.91 -19.93 -5.55
CA ASN A 234 -2.49 -19.75 -5.79
C ASN A 234 -2.23 -18.62 -6.78
N GLU A 235 -3.02 -18.53 -7.86
CA GLU A 235 -2.93 -17.47 -8.85
C GLU A 235 -3.27 -16.10 -8.22
N ALA A 236 -4.33 -16.02 -7.42
CA ALA A 236 -4.69 -14.80 -6.69
C ALA A 236 -3.59 -14.37 -5.71
N TYR A 237 -3.02 -15.33 -4.96
CA TYR A 237 -1.93 -15.06 -4.01
C TYR A 237 -0.66 -14.58 -4.73
N ARG A 238 -0.26 -15.26 -5.81
CA ARG A 238 0.90 -14.85 -6.64
C ARG A 238 0.70 -13.48 -7.27
N SER A 239 -0.52 -13.18 -7.70
CA SER A 239 -0.90 -11.84 -8.23
C SER A 239 -0.77 -10.77 -7.14
N GLN A 240 -1.22 -11.07 -5.91
CA GLN A 240 -1.11 -10.15 -4.78
C GLN A 240 0.34 -9.89 -4.37
N VAL A 241 1.17 -10.92 -4.32
CA VAL A 241 2.59 -10.78 -3.99
C VAL A 241 3.32 -9.95 -5.05
N ARG A 242 3.06 -10.22 -6.33
CA ARG A 242 3.59 -9.42 -7.44
C ARG A 242 3.13 -7.96 -7.32
N PHE A 243 1.86 -7.70 -7.09
CA PHE A 243 1.33 -6.36 -6.94
C PHE A 243 2.06 -5.55 -5.85
N VAL A 244 2.30 -6.17 -4.66
CA VAL A 244 3.03 -5.50 -3.56
C VAL A 244 4.50 -5.26 -3.92
N SER A 245 5.14 -6.23 -4.58
CA SER A 245 6.51 -6.10 -5.05
C SER A 245 6.66 -4.97 -6.07
N ASP A 246 5.81 -4.97 -7.09
CA ASP A 246 5.86 -4.01 -8.19
C ASP A 246 5.52 -2.60 -7.69
N ALA A 247 4.50 -2.45 -6.83
CA ALA A 247 4.19 -1.19 -6.16
C ALA A 247 5.39 -0.65 -5.36
N SER A 248 6.13 -1.54 -4.67
CA SER A 248 7.31 -1.16 -3.90
C SER A 248 8.44 -0.70 -4.82
N HIS A 249 8.62 -1.33 -5.97
CA HIS A 249 9.60 -0.94 -6.97
C HIS A 249 9.25 0.41 -7.62
N GLU A 250 8.00 0.60 -8.02
CA GLU A 250 7.52 1.85 -8.64
C GLU A 250 7.51 3.04 -7.66
N LEU A 251 7.38 2.80 -6.35
CA LEU A 251 7.53 3.86 -5.35
C LEU A 251 8.99 4.18 -5.02
N ARG A 252 9.92 3.21 -5.14
CA ARG A 252 11.33 3.43 -4.80
C ARG A 252 12.02 4.38 -5.78
N THR A 253 11.70 4.26 -7.05
CA THR A 253 12.31 5.08 -8.12
C THR A 253 12.07 6.58 -7.91
N PRO A 254 10.83 7.07 -7.77
CA PRO A 254 10.56 8.48 -7.52
C PRO A 254 11.20 8.99 -6.22
N ILE A 255 11.20 8.18 -5.16
CA ILE A 255 11.86 8.54 -3.90
C ILE A 255 13.36 8.78 -4.13
N ALA A 256 14.03 7.94 -4.91
CA ALA A 256 15.45 8.11 -5.22
C ALA A 256 15.70 9.38 -6.06
N VAL A 257 14.81 9.72 -6.99
CA VAL A 257 14.89 10.95 -7.79
C VAL A 257 14.73 12.18 -6.89
N ILE A 258 13.70 12.20 -6.03
CA ILE A 258 13.49 13.28 -5.05
C ILE A 258 14.71 13.46 -4.14
N GLN A 259 15.27 12.35 -3.61
CA GLN A 259 16.50 12.39 -2.80
C GLN A 259 17.69 12.95 -3.59
N GLY A 260 17.81 12.57 -4.86
CA GLY A 260 18.86 13.08 -5.74
C GLY A 260 18.79 14.61 -5.90
N TYR A 261 17.63 15.12 -6.26
CA TYR A 261 17.42 16.57 -6.43
C TYR A 261 17.48 17.34 -5.10
N ALA A 262 17.02 16.76 -4.00
CA ALA A 262 17.19 17.35 -2.67
C ALA A 262 18.69 17.48 -2.28
N ASN A 263 19.50 16.47 -2.61
CA ASN A 263 20.95 16.56 -2.42
C ASN A 263 21.62 17.59 -3.34
N LEU A 264 21.13 17.76 -4.57
CA LEU A 264 21.58 18.82 -5.49
C LEU A 264 21.25 20.21 -4.91
N LEU A 265 20.04 20.40 -4.40
CA LEU A 265 19.62 21.62 -3.72
C LEU A 265 20.51 21.95 -2.52
N ASP A 266 20.83 20.97 -1.69
CA ASP A 266 21.69 21.17 -0.52
C ASP A 266 23.11 21.62 -0.91
N ARG A 267 23.66 21.06 -1.98
CA ARG A 267 25.05 21.35 -2.43
C ARG A 267 25.17 22.61 -3.28
N TRP A 268 24.23 22.87 -4.18
CA TRP A 268 24.36 23.86 -5.25
C TRP A 268 23.25 24.91 -5.26
N GLY A 269 22.09 24.64 -4.65
CA GLY A 269 20.92 25.51 -4.74
C GLY A 269 21.11 26.92 -4.19
N LYS A 270 22.11 27.15 -3.33
CA LYS A 270 22.43 28.50 -2.81
C LYS A 270 23.21 29.37 -3.78
N ASN A 271 23.87 28.77 -4.77
CA ASN A 271 24.83 29.43 -5.64
C ASN A 271 24.44 29.41 -7.12
N ASP A 272 23.39 28.66 -7.49
CA ASP A 272 22.91 28.50 -8.87
C ASP A 272 21.37 28.46 -8.89
N GLU A 273 20.81 29.60 -9.34
CA GLU A 273 19.34 29.78 -9.41
C GLU A 273 18.68 28.85 -10.44
N ALA A 274 19.37 28.48 -11.51
CA ALA A 274 18.88 27.57 -12.51
C ALA A 274 18.80 26.14 -11.93
N ALA A 275 19.84 25.68 -11.23
CA ALA A 275 19.87 24.39 -10.55
C ALA A 275 18.83 24.34 -9.40
N LEU A 276 18.59 25.45 -8.71
CA LEU A 276 17.55 25.58 -7.70
C LEU A 276 16.17 25.34 -8.31
N GLN A 277 15.84 26.08 -9.38
CA GLN A 277 14.52 26.02 -10.01
C GLN A 277 14.27 24.64 -10.65
N GLU A 278 15.25 24.10 -11.37
CA GLU A 278 15.17 22.75 -11.96
C GLU A 278 14.91 21.69 -10.89
N SER A 279 15.63 21.75 -9.77
CA SER A 279 15.47 20.78 -8.69
C SER A 279 14.10 20.86 -8.02
N ILE A 280 13.59 22.08 -7.80
CA ILE A 280 12.24 22.29 -7.22
C ILE A 280 11.16 21.73 -8.17
N GLU A 281 11.27 22.04 -9.46
CA GLU A 281 10.31 21.55 -10.46
C GLU A 281 10.34 20.03 -10.57
N ALA A 282 11.52 19.43 -10.58
CA ALA A 282 11.68 17.98 -10.62
C ALA A 282 11.10 17.30 -9.37
N ILE A 283 11.37 17.84 -8.17
CA ILE A 283 10.81 17.31 -6.92
C ILE A 283 9.27 17.41 -6.93
N LYS A 284 8.74 18.55 -7.36
CA LYS A 284 7.30 18.77 -7.44
C LYS A 284 6.64 17.80 -8.41
N SER A 285 7.19 17.69 -9.62
CA SER A 285 6.70 16.76 -10.65
C SER A 285 6.70 15.32 -10.14
N GLU A 286 7.77 14.91 -9.45
CA GLU A 286 7.88 13.55 -8.95
C GLU A 286 6.95 13.27 -7.77
N ALA A 287 6.68 14.28 -6.93
CA ALA A 287 5.69 14.18 -5.85
C ALA A 287 4.26 14.06 -6.41
N ASP A 288 3.94 14.78 -7.49
CA ASP A 288 2.66 14.66 -8.18
C ASP A 288 2.50 13.27 -8.82
N ASN A 289 3.55 12.74 -9.48
CA ASN A 289 3.58 11.37 -10.02
C ASN A 289 3.34 10.31 -8.92
N MET A 290 3.96 10.48 -7.75
CA MET A 290 3.76 9.59 -6.61
C MET A 290 2.34 9.65 -6.08
N LYS A 291 1.74 10.82 -6.00
CA LYS A 291 0.35 10.99 -5.59
C LYS A 291 -0.57 10.22 -6.52
N ASP A 292 -0.42 10.40 -7.83
CA ASP A 292 -1.24 9.70 -8.83
C ASP A 292 -1.07 8.19 -8.75
N LEU A 293 0.16 7.70 -8.55
CA LEU A 293 0.44 6.27 -8.35
C LEU A 293 -0.28 5.73 -7.11
N VAL A 294 -0.20 6.44 -5.98
CA VAL A 294 -0.87 6.03 -4.73
C VAL A 294 -2.40 6.00 -4.91
N GLU A 295 -2.99 6.99 -5.58
CA GLU A 295 -4.42 7.02 -5.87
C GLU A 295 -4.85 5.83 -6.75
N GLN A 296 -4.07 5.48 -7.77
CA GLN A 296 -4.29 4.31 -8.62
C GLN A 296 -4.19 2.99 -7.83
N LEU A 297 -3.20 2.85 -6.95
CA LEU A 297 -3.05 1.69 -6.08
C LEU A 297 -4.22 1.54 -5.10
N LEU A 298 -4.67 2.65 -4.49
CA LEU A 298 -5.82 2.66 -3.60
C LEU A 298 -7.12 2.32 -4.34
N PHE A 299 -7.27 2.79 -5.58
CA PHE A 299 -8.41 2.43 -6.44
C PHE A 299 -8.47 0.92 -6.67
N LEU A 300 -7.36 0.31 -7.11
CA LEU A 300 -7.29 -1.13 -7.35
C LEU A 300 -7.51 -1.95 -6.07
N ALA A 301 -6.91 -1.52 -4.95
CA ALA A 301 -7.09 -2.20 -3.67
C ALA A 301 -8.54 -2.16 -3.16
N ARG A 302 -9.28 -1.06 -3.39
CA ARG A 302 -10.71 -0.96 -3.07
C ARG A 302 -11.55 -1.81 -4.02
N GLY A 303 -11.16 -1.86 -5.29
CA GLY A 303 -11.82 -2.66 -6.32
C GLY A 303 -11.75 -4.15 -6.04
N ASP A 304 -10.59 -4.66 -5.67
CA ASP A 304 -10.36 -6.09 -5.34
C ASP A 304 -11.17 -6.55 -4.11
N ASN A 305 -11.45 -5.66 -3.17
CA ASN A 305 -12.20 -5.97 -1.95
C ASN A 305 -13.73 -5.87 -2.10
N GLU A 306 -14.25 -5.67 -3.32
CA GLU A 306 -15.68 -5.44 -3.60
C GLU A 306 -16.32 -4.35 -2.73
N SER A 307 -15.50 -3.49 -2.14
CA SER A 307 -15.96 -2.44 -1.21
C SER A 307 -16.49 -1.20 -1.92
N MET A 308 -16.29 -1.09 -3.24
CA MET A 308 -16.73 0.04 -4.04
C MET A 308 -18.19 -0.14 -4.48
N GLN A 309 -19.06 0.72 -3.99
CA GLN A 309 -20.45 0.82 -4.44
C GLN A 309 -20.50 1.67 -5.71
N LEU A 310 -21.09 1.14 -6.78
CA LEU A 310 -21.30 1.87 -8.04
C LEU A 310 -22.57 2.71 -7.95
N SER A 311 -22.51 3.96 -8.41
CA SER A 311 -23.66 4.81 -8.62
C SER A 311 -24.21 4.59 -10.03
N MET A 312 -25.08 3.59 -10.17
CA MET A 312 -25.62 3.19 -11.48
C MET A 312 -26.67 4.18 -11.96
N GLU A 313 -26.43 4.84 -13.10
CA GLU A 313 -27.33 5.77 -13.75
C GLU A 313 -27.36 5.57 -15.26
N GLU A 314 -28.36 6.14 -15.93
CA GLU A 314 -28.44 6.11 -17.41
C GLU A 314 -27.45 7.11 -18.00
N ILE A 315 -26.61 6.63 -18.91
CA ILE A 315 -25.51 7.40 -19.52
C ILE A 315 -25.67 7.42 -21.02
N ASN A 316 -25.68 8.62 -21.61
CA ASN A 316 -25.50 8.80 -23.05
C ASN A 316 -24.00 8.75 -23.38
N LEU A 317 -23.56 7.62 -23.97
CA LEU A 317 -22.14 7.43 -24.32
C LEU A 317 -21.68 8.38 -25.45
N GLY A 318 -22.57 8.79 -26.32
CA GLY A 318 -22.25 9.75 -27.39
C GLY A 318 -21.88 11.11 -26.82
N GLU A 319 -22.67 11.61 -25.87
CA GLU A 319 -22.41 12.88 -25.19
C GLU A 319 -21.14 12.81 -24.34
N LEU A 320 -20.97 11.72 -23.58
CA LEU A 320 -19.80 11.49 -22.73
C LEU A 320 -18.51 11.45 -23.54
N VAL A 321 -18.49 10.71 -24.67
CA VAL A 321 -17.34 10.66 -25.59
C VAL A 321 -17.06 12.04 -26.17
N ALA A 322 -18.10 12.76 -26.62
CA ALA A 322 -17.93 14.11 -27.17
C ALA A 322 -17.36 15.10 -26.15
N GLU A 323 -17.73 14.96 -24.87
CA GLU A 323 -17.16 15.76 -23.77
C GLU A 323 -15.68 15.45 -23.59
N ILE A 324 -15.30 14.17 -23.45
CA ILE A 324 -13.89 13.76 -23.23
C ILE A 324 -13.02 14.19 -24.41
N VAL A 325 -13.50 14.02 -25.63
CA VAL A 325 -12.75 14.43 -26.83
C VAL A 325 -12.54 15.95 -26.85
N ARG A 326 -13.56 16.75 -26.53
CA ARG A 326 -13.39 18.22 -26.42
C ARG A 326 -12.35 18.60 -25.36
N GLU A 327 -12.40 17.97 -24.20
CA GLU A 327 -11.41 18.22 -23.13
C GLU A 327 -9.99 17.84 -23.59
N THR A 328 -9.83 16.71 -24.26
CA THR A 328 -8.54 16.23 -24.77
C THR A 328 -7.96 17.16 -25.84
N VAL A 329 -8.78 17.62 -26.79
CA VAL A 329 -8.35 18.58 -27.83
C VAL A 329 -7.86 19.92 -27.25
N MET A 330 -8.44 20.36 -26.13
CA MET A 330 -7.97 21.57 -25.44
C MET A 330 -6.59 21.40 -24.77
N ILE A 331 -6.27 20.18 -24.34
CA ILE A 331 -5.01 19.85 -23.64
C ILE A 331 -3.92 19.51 -24.66
N ASP A 332 -4.26 18.78 -25.70
CA ASP A 332 -3.31 18.30 -26.71
C ASP A 332 -3.71 18.79 -28.13
N PRO A 333 -3.12 19.89 -28.60
CA PRO A 333 -3.35 20.42 -29.94
C PRO A 333 -2.51 19.72 -31.04
N ASN A 334 -1.64 18.76 -30.68
CA ASN A 334 -0.66 18.19 -31.60
C ASN A 334 -1.19 16.97 -32.39
N HIS A 335 -2.32 16.42 -31.99
CA HIS A 335 -2.92 15.28 -32.64
C HIS A 335 -4.25 15.62 -33.33
N GLU A 336 -4.51 15.00 -34.48
CA GLU A 336 -5.82 15.10 -35.14
C GLU A 336 -6.81 14.17 -34.41
N LEU A 337 -7.54 14.72 -33.42
CA LEU A 337 -8.53 13.97 -32.67
C LEU A 337 -9.93 14.16 -33.25
N LYS A 338 -10.54 13.07 -33.77
CA LYS A 338 -11.87 13.07 -34.37
C LYS A 338 -12.85 12.23 -33.54
N SER A 339 -14.04 12.75 -33.29
CA SER A 339 -15.14 11.94 -32.77
C SER A 339 -16.28 11.82 -33.78
N LYS A 340 -16.80 10.60 -33.91
CA LYS A 340 -18.07 10.34 -34.56
C LYS A 340 -18.96 9.67 -33.54
N ALA A 341 -19.63 10.47 -32.74
CA ALA A 341 -20.52 10.01 -31.71
C ALA A 341 -21.94 9.82 -32.28
N ASP A 342 -22.48 8.62 -32.12
CA ASP A 342 -23.90 8.36 -32.36
C ASP A 342 -24.65 8.79 -31.08
N SER A 343 -25.65 9.67 -31.22
CA SER A 343 -26.33 10.34 -30.12
C SER A 343 -27.29 9.41 -29.34
N ASP A 344 -27.64 8.25 -29.89
CA ASP A 344 -28.69 7.39 -29.35
C ASP A 344 -28.12 6.09 -28.71
N VAL A 345 -26.92 6.17 -28.15
CA VAL A 345 -26.24 5.01 -27.52
C VAL A 345 -26.21 5.19 -26.01
N TYR A 346 -27.10 4.44 -25.33
CA TYR A 346 -27.26 4.53 -23.87
C TYR A 346 -26.79 3.25 -23.16
N THR A 347 -26.24 3.40 -21.98
CA THR A 347 -25.87 2.31 -21.06
C THR A 347 -26.24 2.64 -19.63
N ILE A 348 -26.27 1.64 -18.73
CA ILE A 348 -26.37 1.87 -17.28
C ILE A 348 -25.00 1.69 -16.66
N GLY A 349 -24.55 2.69 -15.87
CA GLY A 349 -23.25 2.60 -15.22
C GLY A 349 -22.99 3.78 -14.30
N ASP A 350 -21.81 3.77 -13.71
CA ASP A 350 -21.28 4.92 -12.98
C ASP A 350 -20.54 5.84 -13.95
N ILE A 351 -21.14 7.02 -14.21
CA ILE A 351 -20.64 7.97 -15.22
C ILE A 351 -19.20 8.39 -14.95
N HIS A 352 -18.82 8.56 -13.68
CA HIS A 352 -17.48 9.00 -13.30
C HIS A 352 -16.45 7.92 -13.61
N LEU A 353 -16.77 6.68 -13.31
CA LEU A 353 -15.88 5.54 -13.58
C LEU A 353 -15.79 5.26 -15.08
N ILE A 354 -16.91 5.26 -15.81
CA ILE A 354 -16.89 5.07 -17.27
C ILE A 354 -16.12 6.21 -17.94
N LYS A 355 -16.32 7.46 -17.53
CA LYS A 355 -15.53 8.61 -18.00
C LYS A 355 -14.04 8.39 -17.73
N GLN A 356 -13.66 7.91 -16.55
CA GLN A 356 -12.28 7.60 -16.19
C GLN A 356 -11.69 6.51 -17.09
N ALA A 357 -12.41 5.41 -17.34
CA ALA A 357 -11.94 4.33 -18.21
C ALA A 357 -11.73 4.81 -19.66
N LEU A 358 -12.70 5.54 -20.20
CA LEU A 358 -12.59 6.10 -21.56
C LEU A 358 -11.42 7.09 -21.66
N ARG A 359 -11.24 7.95 -20.67
CA ARG A 359 -10.10 8.86 -20.61
C ARG A 359 -8.77 8.11 -20.62
N ILE A 360 -8.60 7.05 -19.83
CA ILE A 360 -7.39 6.23 -19.84
C ILE A 360 -7.09 5.67 -21.23
N PHE A 361 -8.10 5.18 -21.96
CA PHE A 361 -7.89 4.67 -23.31
C PHE A 361 -7.49 5.77 -24.29
N ILE A 362 -8.14 6.94 -24.23
CA ILE A 362 -7.83 8.08 -25.09
C ILE A 362 -6.45 8.66 -24.78
N ASP A 363 -6.11 8.82 -23.51
CA ASP A 363 -4.79 9.33 -23.07
C ASP A 363 -3.66 8.39 -23.51
N ASN A 364 -3.90 7.07 -23.47
CA ASN A 364 -2.95 6.11 -24.02
C ASN A 364 -2.78 6.28 -25.54
N SER A 365 -3.87 6.48 -26.27
CA SER A 365 -3.79 6.74 -27.72
C SER A 365 -3.03 8.02 -28.03
N VAL A 366 -3.26 9.11 -27.30
CA VAL A 366 -2.49 10.36 -27.41
C VAL A 366 -1.01 10.12 -27.12
N LYS A 367 -0.70 9.43 -26.05
CA LYS A 367 0.65 9.17 -25.59
C LYS A 367 1.50 8.35 -26.55
N TYR A 368 0.89 7.38 -27.25
CA TYR A 368 1.61 6.43 -28.09
C TYR A 368 1.45 6.71 -29.59
N THR A 369 0.77 7.79 -29.95
CA THR A 369 0.66 8.28 -31.33
C THR A 369 1.74 9.35 -31.55
N PRO A 370 2.55 9.29 -32.61
CA PRO A 370 3.47 10.37 -32.95
C PRO A 370 2.75 11.69 -33.26
N HIS A 371 3.45 12.80 -33.17
CA HIS A 371 2.93 14.11 -33.62
C HIS A 371 2.39 13.99 -35.07
N ASP A 372 1.30 14.68 -35.35
CA ASP A 372 0.56 14.61 -36.59
C ASP A 372 -0.17 13.29 -36.86
N GLY A 373 -0.16 12.33 -35.92
CA GLY A 373 -0.97 11.13 -36.00
C GLY A 373 -2.45 11.40 -35.75
N ALA A 374 -3.29 10.47 -36.19
CA ALA A 374 -4.74 10.58 -36.09
C ALA A 374 -5.29 9.65 -35.00
N ILE A 375 -6.21 10.19 -34.20
CA ILE A 375 -6.95 9.44 -33.18
C ILE A 375 -8.43 9.61 -33.46
N SER A 376 -9.18 8.52 -33.51
CA SER A 376 -10.63 8.55 -33.73
C SER A 376 -11.37 7.83 -32.61
N VAL A 377 -12.42 8.44 -32.09
CA VAL A 377 -13.32 7.85 -31.11
C VAL A 377 -14.72 7.78 -31.70
N THR A 378 -15.28 6.57 -31.77
CA THR A 378 -16.61 6.37 -32.34
C THR A 378 -17.51 5.64 -31.35
N THR A 379 -18.80 6.02 -31.31
CA THR A 379 -19.84 5.28 -30.61
C THR A 379 -20.79 4.66 -31.58
N SER A 380 -21.26 3.47 -31.28
CA SER A 380 -22.28 2.78 -32.10
C SER A 380 -23.04 1.78 -31.23
N ARG A 381 -24.24 1.42 -31.67
CA ARG A 381 -24.98 0.30 -31.08
C ARG A 381 -24.78 -0.95 -31.93
N ASP A 382 -24.49 -2.08 -31.29
CA ASP A 382 -24.40 -3.38 -31.97
C ASP A 382 -25.20 -4.42 -31.15
N GLY A 383 -26.42 -4.65 -31.56
CA GLY A 383 -27.38 -5.50 -30.86
C GLY A 383 -27.67 -5.01 -29.45
N ASP A 384 -27.32 -5.83 -28.47
CA ASP A 384 -27.52 -5.57 -27.04
C ASP A 384 -26.33 -4.84 -26.39
N PHE A 385 -25.38 -4.37 -27.18
CA PHE A 385 -24.19 -3.68 -26.71
C PHE A 385 -24.06 -2.27 -27.28
N ALA A 386 -23.73 -1.34 -26.38
CA ALA A 386 -23.22 -0.03 -26.69
C ALA A 386 -21.70 -0.12 -26.89
N LYS A 387 -21.19 0.19 -28.05
CA LYS A 387 -19.77 0.10 -28.38
C LYS A 387 -19.14 1.48 -28.44
N VAL A 388 -17.97 1.60 -27.78
CA VAL A 388 -17.05 2.71 -27.97
C VAL A 388 -15.76 2.16 -28.58
N VAL A 389 -15.33 2.73 -29.68
CA VAL A 389 -14.10 2.33 -30.36
C VAL A 389 -13.13 3.50 -30.35
N VAL A 390 -11.98 3.30 -29.71
CA VAL A 390 -10.84 4.22 -29.74
C VAL A 390 -9.80 3.65 -30.68
N GLN A 391 -9.46 4.38 -31.73
CA GLN A 391 -8.48 3.94 -32.72
C GLN A 391 -7.44 5.03 -32.92
N ASP A 392 -6.18 4.64 -32.92
CA ASP A 392 -5.02 5.48 -33.17
C ASP A 392 -4.17 4.96 -34.34
N THR A 393 -3.32 5.82 -34.87
CA THR A 393 -2.28 5.51 -35.85
C THR A 393 -0.89 5.51 -35.21
N GLY A 394 -0.84 5.07 -33.95
CA GLY A 394 0.38 5.06 -33.13
C GLY A 394 1.34 3.92 -33.47
N ILE A 395 2.29 3.74 -32.57
CA ILE A 395 3.35 2.72 -32.74
C ILE A 395 2.81 1.28 -32.72
N GLY A 396 1.57 1.08 -32.29
CA GLY A 396 0.99 -0.24 -32.11
C GLY A 396 1.59 -1.04 -30.96
N ILE A 397 1.13 -2.28 -30.80
CA ILE A 397 1.51 -3.20 -29.73
C ILE A 397 2.01 -4.51 -30.36
N PRO A 398 3.17 -5.03 -29.94
CA PRO A 398 3.67 -6.32 -30.37
C PRO A 398 2.64 -7.44 -30.08
N PRO A 399 2.46 -8.41 -30.98
CA PRO A 399 1.49 -9.49 -30.75
C PRO A 399 1.70 -10.30 -29.45
N LEU A 400 2.94 -10.43 -29.02
CA LEU A 400 3.30 -11.13 -27.77
C LEU A 400 2.87 -10.36 -26.53
N ASP A 401 2.74 -9.04 -26.62
CA ASP A 401 2.42 -8.16 -25.49
C ASP A 401 0.91 -7.95 -25.34
N ILE A 402 0.12 -8.12 -26.41
CA ILE A 402 -1.34 -7.91 -26.39
C ILE A 402 -2.04 -8.67 -25.24
N PRO A 403 -1.75 -9.94 -24.94
CA PRO A 403 -2.37 -10.66 -23.83
C PRO A 403 -2.08 -10.04 -22.46
N HIS A 404 -1.01 -9.27 -22.34
CA HIS A 404 -0.46 -8.74 -21.08
C HIS A 404 -0.75 -7.26 -20.85
N VAL A 405 -1.27 -6.54 -21.83
CA VAL A 405 -1.46 -5.07 -21.71
C VAL A 405 -2.39 -4.65 -20.58
N PHE A 406 -3.25 -5.56 -20.09
CA PHE A 406 -4.13 -5.33 -18.95
C PHE A 406 -3.55 -5.81 -17.63
N ASP A 407 -2.37 -6.46 -17.65
CA ASP A 407 -1.69 -6.85 -16.42
C ASP A 407 -1.22 -5.60 -15.68
N ARG A 408 -1.27 -5.63 -14.35
CA ARG A 408 -0.83 -4.50 -13.52
C ARG A 408 0.66 -4.30 -13.69
N PHE A 409 1.08 -3.04 -13.80
CA PHE A 409 2.48 -2.62 -14.01
C PHE A 409 3.10 -3.09 -15.32
N PHE A 410 2.32 -3.70 -16.22
CA PHE A 410 2.83 -4.14 -17.52
C PHE A 410 3.20 -2.94 -18.40
N ARG A 411 4.34 -3.05 -19.08
CA ARG A 411 4.87 -2.07 -20.03
C ARG A 411 5.61 -2.82 -21.12
N ALA A 412 5.24 -2.61 -22.39
CA ALA A 412 5.76 -3.33 -23.54
C ALA A 412 7.26 -3.09 -23.81
N ASP A 413 7.84 -1.97 -23.34
CA ASP A 413 9.26 -1.65 -23.55
C ASP A 413 9.77 -0.71 -22.44
N ASP A 414 10.61 -1.24 -21.54
CA ASP A 414 11.22 -0.50 -20.43
C ASP A 414 12.10 0.67 -20.87
N SER A 415 12.67 0.61 -22.07
CA SER A 415 13.59 1.62 -22.58
C SER A 415 12.87 2.86 -23.16
N ARG A 416 11.76 2.65 -23.87
CA ARG A 416 10.92 3.72 -24.41
C ARG A 416 10.00 4.30 -23.33
N ALA A 417 9.52 3.47 -22.43
CA ALA A 417 8.63 3.82 -21.35
C ALA A 417 9.24 4.82 -20.35
N ARG A 418 10.56 4.82 -20.16
CA ARG A 418 11.27 5.82 -19.34
C ARG A 418 11.21 7.24 -19.89
N LYS A 419 11.00 7.41 -21.20
CA LYS A 419 10.86 8.73 -21.84
C LYS A 419 9.44 9.27 -21.84
N THR A 420 8.43 8.38 -21.83
CA THR A 420 7.02 8.77 -21.94
C THR A 420 6.26 8.77 -20.61
N GLY A 421 6.86 8.22 -19.53
CA GLY A 421 6.23 8.14 -18.20
C GLY A 421 5.03 7.17 -18.17
N GLY A 422 4.50 6.90 -16.99
CA GLY A 422 3.31 6.10 -16.77
C GLY A 422 3.56 4.88 -15.88
N THR A 423 2.60 4.59 -15.03
CA THR A 423 2.68 3.58 -13.95
C THR A 423 2.43 2.15 -14.40
N GLY A 424 1.89 1.93 -15.62
CA GLY A 424 1.42 0.62 -16.06
C GLY A 424 0.13 0.15 -15.38
N LEU A 425 -0.53 1.01 -14.60
CA LEU A 425 -1.79 0.70 -13.92
C LEU A 425 -3.03 1.17 -14.67
N GLY A 426 -2.90 2.12 -15.58
CA GLY A 426 -4.04 2.73 -16.27
C GLY A 426 -4.94 1.71 -16.97
N LEU A 427 -4.38 0.88 -17.85
CA LEU A 427 -5.17 -0.10 -18.61
C LEU A 427 -5.82 -1.16 -17.70
N SER A 428 -5.15 -1.58 -16.64
CA SER A 428 -5.74 -2.51 -15.66
C SER A 428 -6.91 -1.89 -14.88
N ILE A 429 -6.82 -0.58 -14.56
CA ILE A 429 -7.93 0.19 -13.97
C ILE A 429 -9.09 0.28 -14.95
N ALA A 430 -8.83 0.67 -16.20
CA ALA A 430 -9.87 0.77 -17.23
C ALA A 430 -10.57 -0.57 -17.46
N LYS A 431 -9.81 -1.66 -17.55
CA LYS A 431 -10.35 -3.01 -17.68
C LYS A 431 -11.23 -3.38 -16.48
N TRP A 432 -10.76 -3.15 -15.26
CA TRP A 432 -11.53 -3.38 -14.03
C TRP A 432 -12.86 -2.61 -14.05
N ILE A 433 -12.84 -1.34 -14.43
CA ILE A 433 -14.05 -0.51 -14.53
C ILE A 433 -15.04 -1.14 -15.51
N ILE A 434 -14.59 -1.48 -16.71
CA ILE A 434 -15.48 -2.06 -17.76
C ILE A 434 -16.03 -3.42 -17.31
N ASP A 435 -15.20 -4.30 -16.75
CA ASP A 435 -15.64 -5.61 -16.22
C ASP A 435 -16.68 -5.45 -15.12
N ARG A 436 -16.52 -4.45 -14.23
CA ARG A 436 -17.48 -4.16 -13.17
C ARG A 436 -18.84 -3.67 -13.70
N HIS A 437 -18.86 -3.11 -14.89
CA HIS A 437 -20.07 -2.73 -15.63
C HIS A 437 -20.57 -3.84 -16.58
N GLN A 438 -20.12 -5.09 -16.40
CA GLN A 438 -20.47 -6.24 -17.23
C GLN A 438 -20.14 -6.04 -18.72
N GLY A 439 -19.17 -5.17 -19.00
CA GLY A 439 -18.67 -4.89 -20.32
C GLY A 439 -17.49 -5.77 -20.69
N THR A 440 -17.04 -5.64 -21.93
CA THR A 440 -15.83 -6.29 -22.45
C THR A 440 -14.93 -5.30 -23.17
N VAL A 441 -13.63 -5.57 -23.19
CA VAL A 441 -12.63 -4.79 -23.92
C VAL A 441 -11.86 -5.72 -24.83
N GLU A 442 -11.81 -5.38 -26.11
CA GLU A 442 -11.02 -6.07 -27.13
C GLU A 442 -9.94 -5.13 -27.68
N ILE A 443 -8.75 -5.65 -27.95
CA ILE A 443 -7.65 -4.91 -28.54
C ILE A 443 -7.24 -5.56 -29.85
N LEU A 444 -7.21 -4.76 -30.90
CA LEU A 444 -6.67 -5.09 -32.20
C LEU A 444 -5.51 -4.14 -32.49
N SER A 445 -4.30 -4.64 -32.52
CA SER A 445 -3.12 -3.81 -32.71
C SER A 445 -2.11 -4.45 -33.64
N ARG A 446 -1.36 -3.61 -34.34
CA ARG A 446 -0.25 -4.02 -35.17
C ARG A 446 0.84 -2.97 -35.07
N GLU A 447 2.09 -3.44 -34.86
CA GLU A 447 3.26 -2.56 -34.78
C GLU A 447 3.36 -1.67 -36.03
N ASP A 448 3.73 -0.43 -35.82
CA ASP A 448 3.88 0.64 -36.79
C ASP A 448 2.63 0.98 -37.63
N ILE A 449 1.47 0.46 -37.23
CA ILE A 449 0.17 0.78 -37.89
C ILE A 449 -0.75 1.50 -36.92
N GLY A 450 -0.81 1.05 -35.65
CA GLY A 450 -1.65 1.62 -34.62
C GLY A 450 -2.45 0.61 -33.84
N THR A 451 -3.33 1.11 -32.95
CA THR A 451 -4.15 0.32 -32.07
C THR A 451 -5.62 0.69 -32.19
N ARG A 452 -6.48 -0.31 -32.12
CA ARG A 452 -7.92 -0.17 -32.02
C ARG A 452 -8.40 -0.89 -30.77
N ILE A 453 -9.00 -0.14 -29.85
CA ILE A 453 -9.61 -0.65 -28.61
C ILE A 453 -11.12 -0.58 -28.79
N ILE A 454 -11.79 -1.71 -28.59
CA ILE A 454 -13.24 -1.85 -28.68
C ILE A 454 -13.79 -2.12 -27.29
N ILE A 455 -14.60 -1.21 -26.79
CA ILE A 455 -15.25 -1.31 -25.48
C ILE A 455 -16.73 -1.60 -25.75
N SER A 456 -17.27 -2.67 -25.16
CA SER A 456 -18.68 -3.05 -25.30
C SER A 456 -19.32 -3.04 -23.91
N LEU A 457 -20.37 -2.25 -23.74
CA LEU A 457 -21.17 -2.15 -22.50
C LEU A 457 -22.60 -2.60 -22.79
N PRO A 458 -23.32 -3.21 -21.83
CA PRO A 458 -24.72 -3.57 -22.04
C PRO A 458 -25.59 -2.35 -22.33
N VAL A 459 -26.48 -2.46 -23.30
CA VAL A 459 -27.44 -1.40 -23.67
C VAL A 459 -28.67 -1.46 -22.77
N ILE A 460 -29.24 -0.31 -22.45
CA ILE A 460 -30.62 -0.25 -21.97
C ILE A 460 -31.55 -0.55 -23.15
N LEU A 461 -32.35 -1.60 -23.03
CA LEU A 461 -33.47 -1.76 -23.92
C LEU A 461 -34.52 -0.70 -23.51
N THR A 462 -34.47 0.46 -24.15
CA THR A 462 -35.59 1.40 -24.09
C THR A 462 -36.79 0.72 -24.70
N SER A 463 -37.74 0.33 -23.83
CA SER A 463 -39.04 -0.23 -24.24
C SER A 463 -39.89 0.80 -24.94
#